data_59ffbecb02a383d435aa6766b308a69c
#
_entry.id   59ffbecb02a383d435aa6766b308a69c
#
_cell.length_a   1.000
_cell.length_b   1.000
_cell.length_c   1.000
_cell.angle_alpha   90.00
_cell.angle_beta   90.00
_cell.angle_gamma   90.00
#
_symmetry.space_group_name_H-M   'P 1'
#
loop_
_entity.id
_entity.type
_entity.pdbx_description
1 polymer ?
#
loop_
_entity_poly.entity_id
_entity_poly.type
_entity_poly.pdbx_seq_one_letter_code
_entity_poly.pdbx_strand_id
1 'polypeptide(L)'
;MEASRKDSGGRPTIKAVAAAAGVSTAAVSQAFNAKGRISEATRRRILDAATELGWSPSATATALRSARTRTLALVVRRPTDVLGADPHFSELITGLEGELAPRGYGLLLHLVADVAEESALYERLAAEGRVDGAVLTDARADDPRPPLLRGLGLPAVLLGAPRPDAPVPTVGLGNQGAGIHEAVDHLMELGHRRIAYVSGPGELLHTRLRRAVFEETLLLKGVEPAAVLTTDFSEAAALAATEELLGMAERPTAVMYANDSMAVCGIGAAQRAGLRVPQDVSVVGYDNLPIGRWLHPRLTTVDQQVQRVGAAAARALLAQCGEDVPDTALDDRPRLVVRESTGPA
;
A
#
# COMPACT_ATOMS: atom_id res chain seq x y z
N MET A 1 -9.53 57.47 29.40
CA MET A 1 -9.24 56.10 29.89
C MET A 1 -10.25 55.15 29.28
N GLU A 2 -9.93 54.62 28.13
CA GLU A 2 -10.76 53.63 27.44
C GLU A 2 -9.97 52.29 27.40
N ALA A 3 -10.49 51.31 28.13
CA ALA A 3 -9.86 50.04 28.30
C ALA A 3 -10.04 49.22 27.00
N SER A 4 -8.92 48.96 26.29
CA SER A 4 -8.82 48.03 25.19
C SER A 4 -9.26 46.63 25.66
N ARG A 5 -10.40 46.14 25.18
CA ARG A 5 -10.79 44.75 25.29
C ARG A 5 -9.82 43.92 24.45
N LYS A 6 -8.97 43.17 25.14
CA LYS A 6 -8.18 42.08 24.54
C LYS A 6 -9.14 41.09 23.89
N ASP A 7 -9.04 41.03 22.58
CA ASP A 7 -9.69 40.01 21.75
C ASP A 7 -9.13 38.65 22.12
N SER A 8 -9.95 37.79 22.74
CA SER A 8 -9.63 36.42 23.05
C SER A 8 -9.56 35.67 21.71
N GLY A 9 -8.36 35.27 21.29
CA GLY A 9 -8.07 34.58 20.03
C GLY A 9 -8.80 33.23 19.84
N GLY A 10 -10.12 33.28 19.73
CA GLY A 10 -10.97 32.18 19.35
C GLY A 10 -10.93 31.97 17.83
N ARG A 11 -10.88 30.72 17.39
CA ARG A 11 -10.97 30.36 15.97
C ARG A 11 -12.19 31.03 15.34
N PRO A 12 -12.08 31.70 14.15
CA PRO A 12 -13.21 32.31 13.49
C PRO A 12 -14.38 31.36 13.32
N THR A 13 -15.60 31.83 13.44
CA THR A 13 -16.82 31.02 13.39
C THR A 13 -17.65 31.34 12.15
N ILE A 14 -18.54 30.39 11.76
CA ILE A 14 -19.50 30.65 10.66
C ILE A 14 -20.34 31.92 10.89
N LYS A 15 -20.60 32.28 12.17
CA LYS A 15 -21.32 33.52 12.53
C LYS A 15 -20.50 34.74 12.19
N ALA A 16 -19.18 34.70 12.39
CA ALA A 16 -18.29 35.81 12.04
C ALA A 16 -18.25 36.03 10.53
N VAL A 17 -18.15 34.96 9.74
CA VAL A 17 -18.20 35.02 8.27
C VAL A 17 -19.56 35.57 7.79
N ALA A 18 -20.67 35.11 8.37
CA ALA A 18 -22.00 35.59 8.03
C ALA A 18 -22.16 37.08 8.29
N ALA A 19 -21.64 37.59 9.43
CA ALA A 19 -21.64 38.98 9.77
C ALA A 19 -20.77 39.81 8.80
N ALA A 20 -19.56 39.39 8.51
CA ALA A 20 -18.64 40.03 7.58
C ALA A 20 -19.19 40.10 6.16
N ALA A 21 -19.82 39.04 5.68
CA ALA A 21 -20.43 38.94 4.35
C ALA A 21 -21.85 39.59 4.29
N GLY A 22 -22.43 40.03 5.40
CA GLY A 22 -23.79 40.60 5.44
C GLY A 22 -24.88 39.59 5.02
N VAL A 23 -24.78 38.33 5.46
CA VAL A 23 -25.71 37.25 5.09
C VAL A 23 -26.05 36.37 6.30
N SER A 24 -27.00 35.46 6.13
CA SER A 24 -27.30 34.45 7.18
C SER A 24 -26.24 33.33 7.21
N THR A 25 -26.12 32.66 8.36
CA THR A 25 -25.27 31.45 8.48
C THR A 25 -25.71 30.33 7.53
N ALA A 26 -27.00 30.28 7.20
CA ALA A 26 -27.53 29.37 6.19
C ALA A 26 -26.98 29.66 4.79
N ALA A 27 -26.90 30.94 4.41
CA ALA A 27 -26.30 31.35 3.14
C ALA A 27 -24.80 31.02 3.08
N VAL A 28 -24.04 31.25 4.17
CA VAL A 28 -22.65 30.83 4.25
C VAL A 28 -22.52 29.30 4.04
N SER A 29 -23.36 28.52 4.72
CA SER A 29 -23.41 27.07 4.55
C SER A 29 -23.72 26.65 3.11
N GLN A 30 -24.63 27.34 2.42
CA GLN A 30 -24.99 27.07 1.02
C GLN A 30 -23.84 27.43 0.07
N ALA A 31 -23.11 28.53 0.32
CA ALA A 31 -21.95 28.95 -0.49
C ALA A 31 -20.86 27.89 -0.57
N PHE A 32 -20.54 27.25 0.55
CA PHE A 32 -19.50 26.23 0.63
C PHE A 32 -19.95 24.84 0.14
N ASN A 33 -21.26 24.57 0.08
CA ASN A 33 -21.78 23.25 -0.30
C ASN A 33 -22.25 23.16 -1.76
N ALA A 34 -22.16 24.20 -2.54
CA ALA A 34 -22.70 24.29 -3.90
C ALA A 34 -24.18 23.87 -4.01
N LYS A 35 -24.93 23.84 -2.89
CA LYS A 35 -26.37 23.53 -2.82
C LYS A 35 -27.15 24.79 -2.46
N GLY A 36 -28.14 25.14 -3.26
CA GLY A 36 -28.99 26.29 -3.02
C GLY A 36 -28.87 27.36 -4.10
N ARG A 37 -29.86 28.27 -4.15
CA ARG A 37 -29.93 29.38 -5.11
C ARG A 37 -29.34 30.66 -4.48
N ILE A 38 -28.03 30.70 -4.32
CA ILE A 38 -27.33 31.95 -4.03
C ILE A 38 -26.71 32.49 -5.32
N SER A 39 -26.78 33.83 -5.51
CA SER A 39 -26.15 34.47 -6.68
C SER A 39 -24.62 34.29 -6.60
N GLU A 40 -23.97 34.27 -7.76
CA GLU A 40 -22.52 34.16 -7.85
C GLU A 40 -21.82 35.33 -7.12
N ALA A 41 -22.39 36.53 -7.18
CA ALA A 41 -21.89 37.70 -6.45
C ALA A 41 -21.95 37.51 -4.92
N THR A 42 -23.05 36.92 -4.40
CA THR A 42 -23.18 36.60 -2.98
C THR A 42 -22.20 35.50 -2.57
N ARG A 43 -22.04 34.47 -3.41
CA ARG A 43 -21.08 33.38 -3.16
C ARG A 43 -19.66 33.91 -3.06
N ARG A 44 -19.24 34.74 -4.01
CA ARG A 44 -17.88 35.35 -4.00
C ARG A 44 -17.67 36.16 -2.74
N ARG A 45 -18.59 37.06 -2.35
CA ARG A 45 -18.50 37.84 -1.13
C ARG A 45 -18.35 37.00 0.14
N ILE A 46 -19.03 35.83 0.21
CA ILE A 46 -18.91 34.93 1.34
C ILE A 46 -17.52 34.25 1.35
N LEU A 47 -17.01 33.82 0.21
CA LEU A 47 -15.69 33.21 0.10
C LEU A 47 -14.57 34.20 0.43
N ASP A 48 -14.68 35.41 -0.02
CA ASP A 48 -13.73 36.50 0.28
C ASP A 48 -13.70 36.78 1.80
N ALA A 49 -14.86 36.96 2.43
CA ALA A 49 -14.97 37.16 3.87
C ALA A 49 -14.42 35.95 4.69
N ALA A 50 -14.63 34.74 4.22
CA ALA A 50 -14.08 33.55 4.87
C ALA A 50 -12.53 33.52 4.77
N THR A 51 -11.99 33.89 3.61
CA THR A 51 -10.54 33.96 3.37
C THR A 51 -9.90 35.03 4.23
N GLU A 52 -10.49 36.24 4.28
CA GLU A 52 -9.99 37.36 5.11
C GLU A 52 -9.98 37.01 6.61
N LEU A 53 -10.98 36.24 7.08
CA LEU A 53 -11.07 35.80 8.47
C LEU A 53 -10.23 34.55 8.76
N GLY A 54 -9.61 33.92 7.75
CA GLY A 54 -8.93 32.66 7.90
C GLY A 54 -9.87 31.52 8.34
N TRP A 55 -11.16 31.58 7.97
CA TRP A 55 -12.16 30.59 8.33
C TRP A 55 -12.37 29.56 7.21
N SER A 56 -12.44 28.31 7.62
CA SER A 56 -12.90 27.20 6.76
C SER A 56 -13.97 26.36 7.48
N PRO A 57 -14.88 25.72 6.75
CA PRO A 57 -15.85 24.79 7.36
C PRO A 57 -15.13 23.73 8.19
N SER A 58 -15.63 23.45 9.39
CA SER A 58 -15.13 22.35 10.22
C SER A 58 -15.36 21.02 9.52
N ALA A 59 -14.32 20.19 9.40
CA ALA A 59 -14.42 18.85 8.84
C ALA A 59 -15.50 18.01 9.59
N THR A 60 -15.55 18.11 10.92
CA THR A 60 -16.56 17.45 11.76
C THR A 60 -17.98 17.91 11.45
N ALA A 61 -18.19 19.22 11.29
CA ALA A 61 -19.50 19.77 10.94
C ALA A 61 -19.92 19.40 9.51
N THR A 62 -18.95 19.23 8.62
CA THR A 62 -19.18 18.76 7.24
C THR A 62 -19.51 17.28 7.25
N ALA A 63 -18.77 16.46 7.99
CA ALA A 63 -19.00 15.02 8.14
C ALA A 63 -20.39 14.72 8.73
N LEU A 64 -20.78 15.40 9.80
CA LEU A 64 -22.12 15.25 10.41
C LEU A 64 -23.26 15.53 9.42
N ARG A 65 -23.06 16.44 8.47
CA ARG A 65 -24.09 16.84 7.52
C ARG A 65 -24.10 15.96 6.25
N SER A 66 -22.94 15.53 5.79
CA SER A 66 -22.79 14.69 4.60
C SER A 66 -22.88 13.20 4.91
N ALA A 67 -22.87 12.81 6.20
CA ALA A 67 -22.67 11.44 6.67
C ALA A 67 -21.40 10.79 6.08
N ARG A 68 -20.37 11.62 5.80
CA ARG A 68 -19.08 11.17 5.25
C ARG A 68 -17.94 11.89 5.94
N THR A 69 -16.91 11.12 6.30
CA THR A 69 -15.69 11.64 6.92
C THR A 69 -14.63 12.08 5.92
N ARG A 70 -14.76 11.60 4.67
CA ARG A 70 -13.72 11.69 3.65
C ARG A 70 -12.38 11.17 4.14
N THR A 71 -12.43 10.06 4.85
CA THR A 71 -11.26 9.39 5.39
C THR A 71 -11.38 7.90 5.09
N LEU A 72 -10.33 7.31 4.53
CA LEU A 72 -10.22 5.87 4.32
C LEU A 72 -9.18 5.29 5.28
N ALA A 73 -9.41 4.08 5.76
CA ALA A 73 -8.46 3.40 6.64
C ALA A 73 -7.50 2.51 5.85
N LEU A 74 -6.24 2.51 6.27
CA LEU A 74 -5.24 1.50 5.97
C LEU A 74 -4.75 0.94 7.30
N VAL A 75 -5.17 -0.28 7.65
CA VAL A 75 -4.72 -0.96 8.86
C VAL A 75 -3.71 -2.02 8.46
N VAL A 76 -2.51 -1.93 9.01
CA VAL A 76 -1.40 -2.83 8.69
C VAL A 76 -1.01 -3.60 9.93
N ARG A 77 -1.10 -4.92 9.87
CA ARG A 77 -0.69 -5.82 10.94
C ARG A 77 0.76 -6.24 10.73
N ARG A 78 1.67 -5.39 11.18
CA ARG A 78 3.11 -5.64 11.19
C ARG A 78 3.77 -4.97 12.39
N PRO A 79 4.88 -5.52 12.90
CA PRO A 79 5.72 -4.80 13.85
C PRO A 79 6.13 -3.44 13.30
N THR A 80 6.19 -2.42 14.15
CA THR A 80 6.44 -1.03 13.74
C THR A 80 7.81 -0.83 13.09
N ASP A 81 8.81 -1.59 13.53
CA ASP A 81 10.17 -1.61 12.97
C ASP A 81 10.21 -2.19 11.55
N VAL A 82 9.44 -3.26 11.30
CA VAL A 82 9.33 -3.87 9.96
C VAL A 82 8.65 -2.94 8.97
N LEU A 83 7.57 -2.26 9.39
CA LEU A 83 6.88 -1.33 8.48
C LEU A 83 7.78 -0.15 8.08
N GLY A 84 8.55 0.39 9.04
CA GLY A 84 9.48 1.50 8.76
C GLY A 84 10.60 1.12 7.80
N ALA A 85 10.96 -0.16 7.75
CA ALA A 85 12.01 -0.70 6.88
C ALA A 85 11.48 -1.20 5.52
N ASP A 86 10.15 -1.30 5.32
CA ASP A 86 9.55 -1.82 4.08
C ASP A 86 8.99 -0.69 3.18
N PRO A 87 9.76 -0.22 2.17
CA PRO A 87 9.32 0.83 1.26
C PRO A 87 8.10 0.45 0.40
N HIS A 88 7.71 -0.82 0.32
CA HIS A 88 6.51 -1.28 -0.37
C HIS A 88 5.27 -0.51 0.09
N PHE A 89 5.11 -0.31 1.41
CA PHE A 89 3.97 0.45 1.94
C PHE A 89 4.03 1.93 1.57
N SER A 90 5.22 2.53 1.48
CA SER A 90 5.38 3.91 1.01
C SER A 90 4.94 4.07 -0.44
N GLU A 91 5.28 3.12 -1.31
CA GLU A 91 4.84 3.09 -2.71
C GLU A 91 3.32 2.89 -2.81
N LEU A 92 2.75 1.99 -1.99
CA LEU A 92 1.30 1.77 -1.91
C LEU A 92 0.57 3.05 -1.47
N ILE A 93 1.02 3.70 -0.40
CA ILE A 93 0.44 4.94 0.11
C ILE A 93 0.53 6.04 -0.94
N THR A 94 1.64 6.14 -1.67
CA THR A 94 1.79 7.10 -2.77
C THR A 94 0.72 6.90 -3.84
N GLY A 95 0.45 5.65 -4.21
CA GLY A 95 -0.61 5.32 -5.16
C GLY A 95 -2.02 5.65 -4.63
N LEU A 96 -2.31 5.32 -3.37
CA LEU A 96 -3.57 5.64 -2.71
C LEU A 96 -3.80 7.17 -2.66
N GLU A 97 -2.83 7.91 -2.11
CA GLU A 97 -2.93 9.37 -1.93
C GLU A 97 -3.04 10.12 -3.27
N GLY A 98 -2.41 9.61 -4.34
CA GLY A 98 -2.55 10.18 -5.68
C GLY A 98 -4.00 10.27 -6.17
N GLU A 99 -4.88 9.38 -5.72
CA GLU A 99 -6.32 9.38 -6.03
C GLU A 99 -7.16 10.06 -4.95
N LEU A 100 -6.75 9.96 -3.69
CA LEU A 100 -7.51 10.46 -2.54
C LEU A 100 -7.39 11.99 -2.38
N ALA A 101 -6.17 12.51 -2.38
CA ALA A 101 -5.90 13.91 -2.10
C ALA A 101 -6.61 14.89 -3.07
N PRO A 102 -6.65 14.66 -4.41
CA PRO A 102 -7.38 15.53 -5.34
C PRO A 102 -8.89 15.60 -5.06
N ARG A 103 -9.44 14.58 -4.39
CA ARG A 103 -10.86 14.48 -4.03
C ARG A 103 -11.16 14.94 -2.61
N GLY A 104 -10.15 15.41 -1.89
CA GLY A 104 -10.27 15.85 -0.50
C GLY A 104 -10.51 14.73 0.49
N TYR A 105 -10.11 13.50 0.15
CA TYR A 105 -10.03 12.38 1.07
C TYR A 105 -8.66 12.32 1.73
N GLY A 106 -8.60 11.81 2.97
CA GLY A 106 -7.37 11.51 3.69
C GLY A 106 -7.25 10.03 4.00
N LEU A 107 -6.02 9.57 4.24
CA LEU A 107 -5.71 8.22 4.65
C LEU A 107 -5.42 8.17 6.16
N LEU A 108 -6.16 7.32 6.88
CA LEU A 108 -5.92 7.03 8.30
C LEU A 108 -5.12 5.73 8.39
N LEU A 109 -3.84 5.83 8.71
CA LEU A 109 -2.95 4.69 8.89
C LEU A 109 -2.94 4.26 10.36
N HIS A 110 -3.18 2.97 10.61
CA HIS A 110 -2.98 2.33 11.90
C HIS A 110 -2.10 1.11 11.79
N LEU A 111 -1.24 0.93 12.77
CA LEU A 111 -0.44 -0.28 12.96
C LEU A 111 -1.02 -1.05 14.13
N VAL A 112 -1.15 -2.36 13.96
CA VAL A 112 -1.69 -3.27 14.96
C VAL A 112 -0.79 -4.49 15.10
N ALA A 113 -0.74 -5.07 16.28
CA ALA A 113 0.15 -6.19 16.58
C ALA A 113 -0.46 -7.54 16.17
N ASP A 114 -1.78 -7.71 16.33
CA ASP A 114 -2.43 -9.00 16.13
C ASP A 114 -3.84 -8.86 15.51
N VAL A 115 -4.47 -10.03 15.26
CA VAL A 115 -5.81 -10.13 14.65
C VAL A 115 -6.90 -9.57 15.54
N ALA A 116 -6.79 -9.73 16.87
CA ALA A 116 -7.80 -9.26 17.80
C ALA A 116 -7.81 -7.73 17.87
N GLU A 117 -6.62 -7.11 17.94
CA GLU A 117 -6.46 -5.67 17.88
C GLU A 117 -6.95 -5.10 16.54
N GLU A 118 -6.63 -5.77 15.42
CA GLU A 118 -7.09 -5.39 14.09
C GLU A 118 -8.62 -5.36 14.01
N SER A 119 -9.29 -6.43 14.49
CA SER A 119 -10.74 -6.54 14.47
C SER A 119 -11.42 -5.49 15.36
N ALA A 120 -10.94 -5.33 16.59
CA ALA A 120 -11.46 -4.33 17.55
C ALA A 120 -11.28 -2.90 17.01
N LEU A 121 -10.19 -2.63 16.28
CA LEU A 121 -9.96 -1.33 15.64
C LEU A 121 -11.01 -1.06 14.55
N TYR A 122 -11.30 -2.02 13.67
CA TYR A 122 -12.32 -1.84 12.64
C TYR A 122 -13.72 -1.62 13.24
N GLU A 123 -14.09 -2.39 14.27
CA GLU A 123 -15.34 -2.21 15.00
C GLU A 123 -15.45 -0.79 15.57
N ARG A 124 -14.39 -0.30 16.21
CA ARG A 124 -14.35 1.06 16.77
C ARG A 124 -14.42 2.13 15.68
N LEU A 125 -13.65 2.01 14.59
CA LEU A 125 -13.66 2.97 13.49
C LEU A 125 -15.05 3.08 12.84
N ALA A 126 -15.73 1.95 12.68
CA ALA A 126 -17.10 1.89 12.15
C ALA A 126 -18.11 2.51 13.13
N ALA A 127 -18.07 2.12 14.41
CA ALA A 127 -18.99 2.62 15.44
C ALA A 127 -18.84 4.14 15.68
N GLU A 128 -17.63 4.66 15.64
CA GLU A 128 -17.33 6.09 15.79
C GLU A 128 -17.54 6.88 14.48
N GLY A 129 -17.83 6.23 13.37
CA GLY A 129 -17.96 6.86 12.05
C GLY A 129 -16.72 7.66 11.66
N ARG A 130 -15.52 7.12 11.89
CA ARG A 130 -14.24 7.82 11.64
C ARG A 130 -13.73 7.66 10.23
N VAL A 131 -14.19 6.66 9.51
CA VAL A 131 -13.76 6.33 8.14
C VAL A 131 -14.97 5.95 7.29
N ASP A 132 -14.86 6.19 6.00
CA ASP A 132 -15.90 5.87 5.00
C ASP A 132 -15.65 4.48 4.36
N GLY A 133 -14.48 3.89 4.58
CA GLY A 133 -14.10 2.59 4.05
C GLY A 133 -12.67 2.20 4.43
N ALA A 134 -12.25 0.99 4.04
CA ALA A 134 -10.94 0.45 4.37
C ALA A 134 -10.26 -0.26 3.18
N VAL A 135 -8.95 -0.06 3.04
CA VAL A 135 -8.08 -0.85 2.17
C VAL A 135 -7.44 -1.95 3.00
N LEU A 136 -7.62 -3.20 2.58
CA LEU A 136 -7.06 -4.40 3.21
C LEU A 136 -5.84 -4.87 2.43
N THR A 137 -4.71 -5.00 3.10
CA THR A 137 -3.46 -5.59 2.58
C THR A 137 -3.26 -7.00 3.14
N ASP A 138 -2.23 -7.68 2.70
CA ASP A 138 -1.80 -8.96 3.29
C ASP A 138 -2.94 -9.99 3.38
N ALA A 139 -3.60 -10.27 2.25
CA ALA A 139 -4.67 -11.26 2.15
C ALA A 139 -4.26 -12.64 2.68
N ARG A 140 -5.15 -13.29 3.44
CA ARG A 140 -4.95 -14.62 4.05
C ARG A 140 -5.99 -15.62 3.57
N ALA A 141 -5.73 -16.92 3.75
CA ALA A 141 -6.66 -17.97 3.32
C ALA A 141 -8.02 -17.85 4.04
N ASP A 142 -7.99 -17.73 5.37
CA ASP A 142 -9.16 -17.63 6.24
C ASP A 142 -9.21 -16.21 6.84
N ASP A 143 -9.24 -15.20 5.95
CA ASP A 143 -9.20 -13.81 6.34
C ASP A 143 -10.53 -13.37 6.99
N PRO A 144 -10.56 -13.04 8.30
CA PRO A 144 -11.80 -12.66 8.98
C PRO A 144 -12.24 -11.22 8.65
N ARG A 145 -11.35 -10.39 8.10
CA ARG A 145 -11.61 -8.97 7.86
C ARG A 145 -12.71 -8.69 6.85
N PRO A 146 -12.72 -9.31 5.65
CA PRO A 146 -13.77 -9.05 4.67
C PRO A 146 -15.20 -9.33 5.17
N PRO A 147 -15.51 -10.47 5.82
CA PRO A 147 -16.84 -10.68 6.39
C PRO A 147 -17.15 -9.74 7.56
N LEU A 148 -16.18 -9.40 8.42
CA LEU A 148 -16.33 -8.45 9.51
C LEU A 148 -16.74 -7.07 8.95
N LEU A 149 -15.97 -6.50 8.02
CA LEU A 149 -16.25 -5.17 7.45
C LEU A 149 -17.59 -5.11 6.74
N ARG A 150 -17.95 -6.17 6.01
CA ARG A 150 -19.29 -6.29 5.42
C ARG A 150 -20.39 -6.31 6.47
N GLY A 151 -20.19 -7.02 7.59
CA GLY A 151 -21.14 -7.04 8.71
C GLY A 151 -21.30 -5.68 9.39
N LEU A 152 -20.23 -4.88 9.44
CA LEU A 152 -20.23 -3.51 9.96
C LEU A 152 -20.79 -2.47 8.96
N GLY A 153 -21.11 -2.88 7.72
CA GLY A 153 -21.53 -1.96 6.66
C GLY A 153 -20.42 -1.01 6.20
N LEU A 154 -19.14 -1.34 6.47
CA LEU A 154 -18.00 -0.53 6.09
C LEU A 154 -17.47 -0.99 4.72
N PRO A 155 -17.53 -0.16 3.67
CA PRO A 155 -16.93 -0.45 2.37
C PRO A 155 -15.47 -0.88 2.50
N ALA A 156 -15.08 -1.89 1.73
CA ALA A 156 -13.70 -2.36 1.77
C ALA A 156 -13.24 -2.90 0.42
N VAL A 157 -11.92 -2.81 0.18
CA VAL A 157 -11.23 -3.40 -0.97
C VAL A 157 -10.03 -4.19 -0.45
N LEU A 158 -9.85 -5.41 -0.95
CA LEU A 158 -8.73 -6.27 -0.61
C LEU A 158 -7.68 -6.24 -1.72
N LEU A 159 -6.43 -5.94 -1.37
CA LEU A 159 -5.32 -6.02 -2.31
C LEU A 159 -4.91 -7.49 -2.51
N GLY A 160 -4.76 -7.87 -3.76
CA GLY A 160 -4.35 -9.23 -4.13
C GLY A 160 -4.86 -9.67 -5.48
N ALA A 161 -4.65 -10.94 -5.82
CA ALA A 161 -5.18 -11.52 -7.05
C ALA A 161 -6.71 -11.37 -7.13
N PRO A 162 -7.26 -10.99 -8.29
CA PRO A 162 -8.70 -10.93 -8.48
C PRO A 162 -9.39 -12.24 -8.08
N ARG A 163 -10.40 -12.16 -7.23
CA ARG A 163 -11.16 -13.30 -6.70
C ARG A 163 -12.65 -13.00 -6.82
N PRO A 164 -13.35 -13.60 -7.80
CA PRO A 164 -14.79 -13.35 -8.01
C PRO A 164 -15.66 -13.67 -6.77
N ASP A 165 -15.26 -14.69 -5.99
CA ASP A 165 -16.02 -15.16 -4.82
C ASP A 165 -15.61 -14.48 -3.51
N ALA A 166 -14.75 -13.46 -3.56
CA ALA A 166 -14.32 -12.74 -2.37
C ALA A 166 -15.49 -11.94 -1.75
N PRO A 167 -15.58 -11.88 -0.41
CA PRO A 167 -16.66 -11.12 0.27
C PRO A 167 -16.62 -9.61 0.00
N VAL A 168 -15.49 -9.09 -0.45
CA VAL A 168 -15.27 -7.69 -0.86
C VAL A 168 -14.52 -7.68 -2.20
N PRO A 169 -14.63 -6.62 -3.00
CA PRO A 169 -13.85 -6.49 -4.22
C PRO A 169 -12.35 -6.66 -3.98
N THR A 170 -11.70 -7.38 -4.89
CA THR A 170 -10.25 -7.56 -4.87
C THR A 170 -9.61 -6.74 -5.99
N VAL A 171 -8.51 -6.07 -5.70
CA VAL A 171 -7.75 -5.26 -6.65
C VAL A 171 -6.30 -5.70 -6.68
N GLY A 172 -5.81 -5.98 -7.86
CA GLY A 172 -4.42 -6.37 -8.11
C GLY A 172 -4.18 -6.62 -9.59
N LEU A 173 -2.93 -6.82 -9.93
CA LEU A 173 -2.56 -7.19 -11.29
C LEU A 173 -3.12 -8.58 -11.62
N GLY A 174 -3.41 -8.84 -12.88
CA GLY A 174 -3.87 -10.13 -13.40
C GLY A 174 -2.92 -11.28 -13.00
N ASN A 175 -2.32 -11.98 -13.91
CA ASN A 175 -1.42 -13.10 -13.60
C ASN A 175 -0.25 -12.71 -12.67
N GLN A 176 -0.47 -12.75 -11.35
CA GLN A 176 0.54 -12.38 -10.33
C GLN A 176 1.78 -13.29 -10.33
N GLY A 177 1.69 -14.49 -10.91
CA GLY A 177 2.81 -15.40 -11.08
C GLY A 177 3.74 -15.03 -12.24
N ALA A 178 3.30 -14.19 -13.18
CA ALA A 178 4.04 -13.92 -14.41
C ALA A 178 5.48 -13.45 -14.16
N GLY A 179 5.68 -12.52 -13.23
CA GLY A 179 7.01 -12.01 -12.91
C GLY A 179 7.95 -13.06 -12.30
N ILE A 180 7.40 -14.05 -11.56
CA ILE A 180 8.19 -15.17 -11.03
C ILE A 180 8.60 -16.10 -12.17
N HIS A 181 7.69 -16.42 -13.09
CA HIS A 181 8.02 -17.20 -14.29
C HIS A 181 9.15 -16.52 -15.08
N GLU A 182 9.02 -15.22 -15.39
CA GLU A 182 10.04 -14.47 -16.12
C GLU A 182 11.40 -14.46 -15.37
N ALA A 183 11.39 -14.37 -14.04
CA ALA A 183 12.61 -14.36 -13.24
C ALA A 183 13.30 -15.74 -13.24
N VAL A 184 12.54 -16.83 -13.08
CA VAL A 184 13.07 -18.20 -13.17
C VAL A 184 13.60 -18.48 -14.58
N ASP A 185 12.85 -18.13 -15.62
CA ASP A 185 13.28 -18.27 -17.02
C ASP A 185 14.60 -17.57 -17.28
N HIS A 186 14.70 -16.31 -16.86
CA HIS A 186 15.93 -15.52 -16.97
C HIS A 186 17.14 -16.18 -16.29
N LEU A 187 16.98 -16.68 -15.05
CA LEU A 187 18.06 -17.37 -14.34
C LEU A 187 18.43 -18.69 -15.03
N MET A 188 17.46 -19.42 -15.55
CA MET A 188 17.71 -20.66 -16.30
C MET A 188 18.43 -20.42 -17.63
N GLU A 189 18.10 -19.34 -18.34
CA GLU A 189 18.77 -18.89 -19.56
C GLU A 189 20.23 -18.49 -19.30
N LEU A 190 20.52 -17.90 -18.12
CA LEU A 190 21.88 -17.62 -17.66
C LEU A 190 22.66 -18.88 -17.21
N GLY A 191 22.07 -20.05 -17.25
CA GLY A 191 22.71 -21.33 -16.94
C GLY A 191 22.52 -21.81 -15.50
N HIS A 192 21.84 -21.05 -14.63
CA HIS A 192 21.63 -21.45 -13.25
C HIS A 192 20.76 -22.72 -13.15
N ARG A 193 21.17 -23.65 -12.29
CA ARG A 193 20.44 -24.90 -11.97
C ARG A 193 20.29 -25.10 -10.47
N ARG A 194 21.09 -24.45 -9.66
CA ARG A 194 20.97 -24.41 -8.20
C ARG A 194 20.41 -23.03 -7.81
N ILE A 195 19.08 -22.93 -7.81
CA ILE A 195 18.35 -21.69 -7.53
C ILE A 195 17.60 -21.84 -6.21
N ALA A 196 17.82 -20.93 -5.27
CA ALA A 196 17.11 -20.88 -4.00
C ALA A 196 16.07 -19.77 -3.96
N TYR A 197 15.07 -19.91 -3.08
CA TYR A 197 14.06 -18.90 -2.83
C TYR A 197 13.95 -18.57 -1.34
N VAL A 198 14.07 -17.29 -1.01
CA VAL A 198 13.81 -16.77 0.35
C VAL A 198 12.43 -16.13 0.35
N SER A 199 11.49 -16.86 0.94
CA SER A 199 10.06 -16.56 0.97
C SER A 199 9.70 -15.70 2.18
N GLY A 200 8.55 -15.02 2.14
CA GLY A 200 7.92 -14.39 3.31
C GLY A 200 7.00 -15.34 4.08
N PRO A 201 6.18 -14.81 5.02
CA PRO A 201 5.30 -15.59 5.89
C PRO A 201 4.30 -16.46 5.12
N GLY A 202 4.21 -17.71 5.50
CA GLY A 202 3.39 -18.72 4.82
C GLY A 202 1.88 -18.57 4.98
N GLU A 203 1.38 -17.75 5.89
CA GLU A 203 -0.04 -17.45 6.05
C GLU A 203 -0.57 -16.45 5.01
N LEU A 204 0.32 -15.72 4.31
CA LEU A 204 -0.05 -14.73 3.32
C LEU A 204 -0.27 -15.36 1.94
N LEU A 205 -1.39 -15.06 1.31
CA LEU A 205 -1.75 -15.67 0.02
C LEU A 205 -0.76 -15.34 -1.09
N HIS A 206 -0.28 -14.10 -1.16
CA HIS A 206 0.70 -13.70 -2.18
C HIS A 206 2.04 -14.43 -2.01
N THR A 207 2.45 -14.69 -0.76
CA THR A 207 3.66 -15.46 -0.46
C THR A 207 3.54 -16.92 -0.91
N ARG A 208 2.41 -17.55 -0.58
CA ARG A 208 2.11 -18.92 -1.05
C ARG A 208 2.10 -19.01 -2.56
N LEU A 209 1.43 -18.06 -3.23
CA LEU A 209 1.35 -18.05 -4.68
C LEU A 209 2.74 -17.91 -5.30
N ARG A 210 3.54 -16.94 -4.86
CA ARG A 210 4.90 -16.72 -5.41
C ARG A 210 5.78 -17.94 -5.22
N ARG A 211 5.74 -18.55 -4.03
CA ARG A 211 6.48 -19.78 -3.74
C ARG A 211 6.02 -20.93 -4.64
N ALA A 212 4.73 -21.19 -4.73
CA ALA A 212 4.19 -22.26 -5.55
C ALA A 212 4.57 -22.09 -7.03
N VAL A 213 4.45 -20.88 -7.57
CA VAL A 213 4.85 -20.59 -8.95
C VAL A 213 6.35 -20.78 -9.16
N PHE A 214 7.19 -20.39 -8.20
CA PHE A 214 8.64 -20.63 -8.27
C PHE A 214 8.96 -22.12 -8.32
N GLU A 215 8.42 -22.91 -7.37
CA GLU A 215 8.63 -24.36 -7.29
C GLU A 215 8.11 -25.07 -8.56
N GLU A 216 6.89 -24.75 -9.00
CA GLU A 216 6.27 -25.32 -10.20
C GLU A 216 7.08 -24.99 -11.47
N THR A 217 7.53 -23.73 -11.61
CA THR A 217 8.29 -23.31 -12.81
C THR A 217 9.62 -24.06 -12.92
N LEU A 218 10.33 -24.24 -11.82
CA LEU A 218 11.57 -25.04 -11.82
C LEU A 218 11.30 -26.50 -12.14
N LEU A 219 10.26 -27.09 -11.51
CA LEU A 219 9.89 -28.49 -11.74
C LEU A 219 9.54 -28.77 -13.20
N LEU A 220 8.77 -27.88 -13.84
CA LEU A 220 8.45 -27.97 -15.27
C LEU A 220 9.69 -27.95 -16.17
N LYS A 221 10.80 -27.40 -15.68
CA LYS A 221 12.10 -27.37 -16.36
C LYS A 221 13.05 -28.51 -15.95
N GLY A 222 12.56 -29.46 -15.13
CA GLY A 222 13.34 -30.59 -14.64
C GLY A 222 14.39 -30.23 -13.59
N VAL A 223 14.20 -29.13 -12.87
CA VAL A 223 15.10 -28.65 -11.80
C VAL A 223 14.33 -28.55 -10.49
N GLU A 224 14.89 -29.06 -9.42
CA GLU A 224 14.38 -28.85 -8.07
C GLU A 224 14.98 -27.57 -7.46
N PRO A 225 14.24 -26.83 -6.61
CA PRO A 225 14.81 -25.75 -5.82
C PRO A 225 16.03 -26.21 -5.01
N ALA A 226 17.13 -25.47 -5.01
CA ALA A 226 18.28 -25.76 -4.15
C ALA A 226 17.90 -25.66 -2.66
N ALA A 227 17.06 -24.68 -2.33
CA ALA A 227 16.41 -24.50 -1.03
C ALA A 227 15.23 -23.53 -1.15
N VAL A 228 14.26 -23.67 -0.22
CA VAL A 228 13.19 -22.68 -0.01
C VAL A 228 13.13 -22.38 1.48
N LEU A 229 13.52 -21.16 1.85
CA LEU A 229 13.53 -20.72 3.25
C LEU A 229 12.39 -19.72 3.48
N THR A 230 11.76 -19.80 4.64
CA THR A 230 10.65 -18.91 5.02
C THR A 230 11.12 -17.90 6.06
N THR A 231 10.76 -16.64 5.90
CA THR A 231 11.07 -15.52 6.81
C THR A 231 9.80 -14.80 7.22
N ASP A 232 9.94 -13.81 8.10
CA ASP A 232 8.87 -12.89 8.50
C ASP A 232 8.96 -11.52 7.78
N PHE A 233 9.74 -11.43 6.71
CA PHE A 233 10.14 -10.23 5.98
C PHE A 233 11.11 -9.30 6.73
N SER A 234 11.55 -9.63 7.95
CA SER A 234 12.53 -8.82 8.66
C SER A 234 13.93 -8.94 8.01
N GLU A 235 14.71 -7.87 8.14
CA GLU A 235 16.10 -7.84 7.68
C GLU A 235 16.94 -8.92 8.38
N ALA A 236 16.70 -9.13 9.66
CA ALA A 236 17.41 -10.15 10.45
C ALA A 236 17.15 -11.56 9.93
N ALA A 237 15.89 -11.90 9.63
CA ALA A 237 15.53 -13.20 9.08
C ALA A 237 16.07 -13.39 7.66
N ALA A 238 16.03 -12.32 6.83
CA ALA A 238 16.60 -12.35 5.48
C ALA A 238 18.11 -12.57 5.50
N LEU A 239 18.82 -11.90 6.43
CA LEU A 239 20.25 -12.08 6.64
C LEU A 239 20.59 -13.51 7.06
N ALA A 240 19.91 -14.05 8.09
CA ALA A 240 20.12 -15.41 8.57
C ALA A 240 19.85 -16.47 7.49
N ALA A 241 18.74 -16.32 6.74
CA ALA A 241 18.43 -17.19 5.62
C ALA A 241 19.51 -17.14 4.53
N THR A 242 20.04 -15.95 4.23
CA THR A 242 21.12 -15.82 3.24
C THR A 242 22.39 -16.51 3.73
N GLU A 243 22.80 -16.29 4.97
CA GLU A 243 24.00 -16.93 5.56
C GLU A 243 23.87 -18.46 5.56
N GLU A 244 22.68 -19.00 5.85
CA GLU A 244 22.38 -20.44 5.74
C GLU A 244 22.62 -20.95 4.30
N LEU A 245 22.04 -20.27 3.30
CA LEU A 245 22.19 -20.63 1.89
C LEU A 245 23.66 -20.59 1.43
N LEU A 246 24.39 -19.57 1.84
CA LEU A 246 25.80 -19.39 1.46
C LEU A 246 26.72 -20.40 2.15
N GLY A 247 26.31 -20.94 3.31
CA GLY A 247 27.03 -22.00 4.05
C GLY A 247 26.76 -23.42 3.58
N MET A 248 25.85 -23.65 2.63
CA MET A 248 25.52 -24.98 2.11
C MET A 248 26.72 -25.59 1.37
N ALA A 249 26.91 -26.90 1.48
CA ALA A 249 27.98 -27.64 0.77
C ALA A 249 27.85 -27.48 -0.75
N GLU A 250 26.62 -27.56 -1.27
CA GLU A 250 26.27 -27.23 -2.66
C GLU A 250 25.52 -25.89 -2.68
N ARG A 251 26.25 -24.82 -2.54
CA ARG A 251 25.71 -23.47 -2.49
C ARG A 251 24.87 -23.13 -3.74
N PRO A 252 23.70 -22.47 -3.59
CA PRO A 252 22.96 -21.96 -4.74
C PRO A 252 23.80 -20.94 -5.53
N THR A 253 23.68 -20.98 -6.85
CA THR A 253 24.32 -20.00 -7.75
C THR A 253 23.44 -18.79 -8.01
N ALA A 254 22.12 -18.88 -7.67
CA ALA A 254 21.19 -17.77 -7.70
C ALA A 254 20.22 -17.85 -6.53
N VAL A 255 19.83 -16.69 -5.99
CA VAL A 255 18.84 -16.56 -4.92
C VAL A 255 17.78 -15.56 -5.33
N MET A 256 16.52 -15.98 -5.33
CA MET A 256 15.36 -15.08 -5.43
C MET A 256 14.82 -14.76 -4.05
N TYR A 257 14.44 -13.51 -3.83
CA TYR A 257 13.84 -13.03 -2.58
C TYR A 257 12.41 -12.58 -2.81
N ALA A 258 11.57 -12.75 -1.80
CA ALA A 258 10.15 -12.39 -1.85
C ALA A 258 9.91 -10.88 -1.93
N ASN A 259 10.90 -10.04 -1.58
CA ASN A 259 10.88 -8.60 -1.78
C ASN A 259 12.30 -8.03 -1.98
N ASP A 260 12.37 -6.76 -2.40
CA ASP A 260 13.64 -6.06 -2.66
C ASP A 260 14.42 -5.77 -1.37
N SER A 261 13.76 -5.48 -0.24
CA SER A 261 14.44 -5.23 1.04
C SER A 261 15.25 -6.44 1.49
N MET A 262 14.67 -7.64 1.38
CA MET A 262 15.39 -8.90 1.65
C MET A 262 16.52 -9.15 0.65
N ALA A 263 16.33 -8.82 -0.63
CA ALA A 263 17.38 -8.95 -1.65
C ALA A 263 18.56 -8.02 -1.38
N VAL A 264 18.32 -6.80 -0.89
CA VAL A 264 19.36 -5.86 -0.44
C VAL A 264 20.18 -6.47 0.69
N CYS A 265 19.51 -7.06 1.70
CA CYS A 265 20.18 -7.78 2.78
C CYS A 265 21.01 -8.95 2.25
N GLY A 266 20.48 -9.69 1.26
CA GLY A 266 21.16 -10.81 0.60
C GLY A 266 22.43 -10.38 -0.14
N ILE A 267 22.38 -9.29 -0.91
CA ILE A 267 23.56 -8.72 -1.57
C ILE A 267 24.61 -8.35 -0.52
N GLY A 268 24.21 -7.64 0.55
CA GLY A 268 25.11 -7.25 1.62
C GLY A 268 25.73 -8.45 2.36
N ALA A 269 24.98 -9.52 2.58
CA ALA A 269 25.47 -10.75 3.20
C ALA A 269 26.51 -11.45 2.29
N ALA A 270 26.20 -11.60 1.01
CA ALA A 270 27.13 -12.20 0.03
C ALA A 270 28.45 -11.42 -0.03
N GLN A 271 28.39 -10.08 -0.11
CA GLN A 271 29.58 -9.22 -0.14
C GLN A 271 30.41 -9.32 1.15
N ARG A 272 29.77 -9.39 2.33
CA ARG A 272 30.48 -9.61 3.61
C ARG A 272 31.15 -10.99 3.69
N ALA A 273 30.57 -12.01 3.03
CA ALA A 273 31.17 -13.31 2.89
C ALA A 273 32.29 -13.38 1.82
N GLY A 274 32.65 -12.24 1.20
CA GLY A 274 33.68 -12.15 0.17
C GLY A 274 33.21 -12.60 -1.22
N LEU A 275 31.90 -12.76 -1.42
CA LEU A 275 31.32 -13.18 -2.70
C LEU A 275 30.94 -11.97 -3.54
N ARG A 276 31.14 -12.09 -4.82
CA ARG A 276 30.77 -11.05 -5.80
C ARG A 276 29.39 -11.34 -6.35
N VAL A 277 28.57 -10.30 -6.38
CA VAL A 277 27.27 -10.33 -7.06
C VAL A 277 27.42 -9.57 -8.37
N PRO A 278 27.14 -10.15 -9.54
CA PRO A 278 26.53 -11.47 -9.77
C PRO A 278 27.52 -12.63 -9.97
N GLN A 279 28.86 -12.40 -10.01
CA GLN A 279 29.85 -13.37 -10.50
C GLN A 279 29.89 -14.67 -9.69
N ASP A 280 29.66 -14.64 -8.38
CA ASP A 280 29.70 -15.79 -7.50
C ASP A 280 28.30 -16.24 -7.04
N VAL A 281 27.33 -15.33 -7.08
CA VAL A 281 25.90 -15.57 -6.80
C VAL A 281 25.04 -14.50 -7.44
N SER A 282 24.05 -14.89 -8.22
CA SER A 282 23.02 -14.00 -8.76
C SER A 282 21.93 -13.73 -7.74
N VAL A 283 21.40 -12.50 -7.72
CA VAL A 283 20.33 -12.08 -6.79
C VAL A 283 19.18 -11.45 -7.55
N VAL A 284 17.95 -11.89 -7.26
CA VAL A 284 16.71 -11.32 -7.80
C VAL A 284 15.80 -10.91 -6.65
N GLY A 285 15.27 -9.70 -6.72
CA GLY A 285 14.27 -9.16 -5.79
C GLY A 285 12.84 -9.22 -6.33
N TYR A 286 11.94 -8.55 -5.62
CA TYR A 286 10.55 -8.38 -5.99
C TYR A 286 10.07 -7.03 -5.42
N ASP A 287 9.34 -6.22 -6.17
CA ASP A 287 8.67 -4.95 -5.93
C ASP A 287 9.15 -3.80 -6.83
N ASN A 288 10.37 -3.85 -7.38
CA ASN A 288 11.02 -2.79 -8.14
C ASN A 288 11.14 -1.48 -7.35
N LEU A 289 11.54 -1.59 -6.07
CA LEU A 289 11.72 -0.42 -5.20
C LEU A 289 12.80 0.53 -5.72
N PRO A 290 12.65 1.85 -5.49
CA PRO A 290 13.62 2.85 -5.94
C PRO A 290 15.06 2.57 -5.51
N ILE A 291 15.28 2.03 -4.29
CA ILE A 291 16.60 1.70 -3.76
C ILE A 291 17.37 0.75 -4.68
N GLY A 292 16.71 -0.21 -5.31
CA GLY A 292 17.33 -1.20 -6.19
C GLY A 292 18.07 -0.60 -7.41
N ARG A 293 17.72 0.64 -7.79
CA ARG A 293 18.36 1.38 -8.90
C ARG A 293 19.70 2.02 -8.50
N TRP A 294 19.92 2.20 -7.20
CA TRP A 294 21.08 2.90 -6.63
C TRP A 294 22.10 1.97 -5.97
N LEU A 295 21.78 0.68 -5.91
CA LEU A 295 22.72 -0.34 -5.42
C LEU A 295 23.87 -0.55 -6.41
N HIS A 296 24.93 -1.17 -5.93
CA HIS A 296 25.99 -1.71 -6.75
C HIS A 296 26.30 -3.16 -6.33
N PRO A 297 25.95 -4.14 -7.19
CA PRO A 297 25.25 -4.02 -8.48
C PRO A 297 23.78 -3.56 -8.35
N ARG A 298 23.23 -2.94 -9.41
CA ARG A 298 21.81 -2.57 -9.48
C ARG A 298 20.94 -3.84 -9.47
N LEU A 299 19.90 -3.85 -8.65
CA LEU A 299 19.08 -5.02 -8.38
C LEU A 299 18.15 -5.38 -9.56
N THR A 300 18.30 -6.58 -10.10
CA THR A 300 17.31 -7.26 -10.94
C THR A 300 16.11 -7.64 -10.06
N THR A 301 14.90 -7.28 -10.45
CA THR A 301 13.71 -7.41 -9.62
C THR A 301 12.43 -7.57 -10.44
N VAL A 302 11.36 -8.01 -9.82
CA VAL A 302 10.03 -8.06 -10.44
C VAL A 302 9.26 -6.79 -10.12
N ASP A 303 8.79 -6.07 -11.14
CA ASP A 303 7.91 -4.90 -11.00
C ASP A 303 6.45 -5.36 -10.87
N GLN A 304 5.87 -5.20 -9.69
CA GLN A 304 4.44 -5.45 -9.44
C GLN A 304 3.59 -4.17 -9.47
N GLN A 305 4.14 -3.05 -9.91
CA GLN A 305 3.44 -1.78 -10.13
C GLN A 305 2.64 -1.30 -8.91
N VAL A 306 3.26 -1.32 -7.74
CA VAL A 306 2.62 -1.08 -6.43
C VAL A 306 1.80 0.20 -6.40
N GLN A 307 2.33 1.32 -6.93
CA GLN A 307 1.59 2.59 -6.98
C GLN A 307 0.33 2.49 -7.83
N ARG A 308 0.38 1.81 -8.99
CA ARG A 308 -0.80 1.61 -9.84
C ARG A 308 -1.87 0.76 -9.16
N VAL A 309 -1.45 -0.28 -8.44
CA VAL A 309 -2.35 -1.12 -7.63
C VAL A 309 -2.98 -0.28 -6.52
N GLY A 310 -2.20 0.54 -5.82
CA GLY A 310 -2.71 1.47 -4.80
C GLY A 310 -3.74 2.45 -5.37
N ALA A 311 -3.43 3.08 -6.51
CA ALA A 311 -4.36 3.99 -7.19
C ALA A 311 -5.67 3.30 -7.59
N ALA A 312 -5.59 2.08 -8.15
CA ALA A 312 -6.78 1.31 -8.51
C ALA A 312 -7.61 0.92 -7.27
N ALA A 313 -6.97 0.54 -6.16
CA ALA A 313 -7.65 0.25 -4.91
C ALA A 313 -8.38 1.48 -4.34
N ALA A 314 -7.74 2.64 -4.37
CA ALA A 314 -8.38 3.89 -3.97
C ALA A 314 -9.62 4.19 -4.83
N ARG A 315 -9.51 4.09 -6.17
CA ARG A 315 -10.66 4.27 -7.07
C ARG A 315 -11.78 3.28 -6.78
N ALA A 316 -11.46 2.00 -6.64
CA ALA A 316 -12.46 0.96 -6.34
C ALA A 316 -13.20 1.23 -5.02
N LEU A 317 -12.49 1.70 -4.00
CA LEU A 317 -13.10 2.03 -2.71
C LEU A 317 -13.90 3.35 -2.78
N LEU A 318 -13.40 4.37 -3.46
CA LEU A 318 -14.11 5.62 -3.72
C LEU A 318 -15.42 5.40 -4.47
N ALA A 319 -15.44 4.49 -5.48
CA ALA A 319 -16.65 4.09 -6.18
C ALA A 319 -17.71 3.51 -5.23
N GLN A 320 -17.31 2.64 -4.29
CA GLN A 320 -18.20 2.11 -3.25
C GLN A 320 -18.71 3.21 -2.31
N CYS A 321 -17.91 4.24 -2.08
CA CYS A 321 -18.32 5.44 -1.35
C CYS A 321 -19.20 6.38 -2.19
N GLY A 322 -19.53 6.05 -3.46
CA GLY A 322 -20.40 6.82 -4.35
C GLY A 322 -19.72 8.04 -4.98
N GLU A 323 -18.40 8.03 -5.08
CA GLU A 323 -17.66 9.01 -5.88
C GLU A 323 -17.66 8.58 -7.36
N ASP A 324 -17.69 9.57 -8.26
CA ASP A 324 -17.53 9.33 -9.70
C ASP A 324 -16.03 9.20 -10.02
N VAL A 325 -15.63 7.99 -10.34
CA VAL A 325 -14.22 7.65 -10.61
C VAL A 325 -14.12 6.79 -11.88
N PRO A 326 -13.02 6.92 -12.64
CA PRO A 326 -12.79 6.07 -13.81
C PRO A 326 -12.66 4.59 -13.43
N ASP A 327 -12.82 3.71 -14.42
CA ASP A 327 -12.67 2.26 -14.26
C ASP A 327 -11.36 1.90 -13.55
N THR A 328 -11.44 0.88 -12.70
CA THR A 328 -10.36 0.41 -11.84
C THR A 328 -9.62 -0.80 -12.37
N ALA A 329 -10.06 -1.37 -13.49
CA ALA A 329 -9.42 -2.55 -14.07
C ALA A 329 -7.92 -2.34 -14.35
N LEU A 330 -7.13 -3.32 -13.96
CA LEU A 330 -5.69 -3.40 -14.22
C LEU A 330 -5.43 -4.57 -15.17
N ASP A 331 -5.29 -4.28 -16.46
CA ASP A 331 -5.01 -5.28 -17.51
C ASP A 331 -3.51 -5.62 -17.62
N ASP A 332 -2.74 -5.35 -16.58
CA ASP A 332 -1.30 -5.55 -16.58
C ASP A 332 -0.90 -6.74 -15.69
N ARG A 333 0.36 -7.14 -15.77
CA ARG A 333 0.95 -8.24 -15.01
C ARG A 333 2.31 -7.83 -14.44
N PRO A 334 2.78 -8.44 -13.34
CA PRO A 334 4.15 -8.26 -12.89
C PRO A 334 5.15 -8.67 -13.97
N ARG A 335 6.26 -7.94 -14.10
CA ARG A 335 7.29 -8.16 -15.11
C ARG A 335 8.67 -8.12 -14.50
N LEU A 336 9.58 -8.91 -15.02
CA LEU A 336 10.98 -8.85 -14.65
C LEU A 336 11.64 -7.57 -15.19
N VAL A 337 12.40 -6.90 -14.35
CA VAL A 337 13.28 -5.77 -14.69
C VAL A 337 14.71 -6.21 -14.48
N VAL A 338 15.36 -6.60 -15.57
CA VAL A 338 16.76 -7.07 -15.55
C VAL A 338 17.69 -5.89 -15.35
N ARG A 339 18.65 -6.05 -14.41
CA ARG A 339 19.71 -5.11 -14.12
C ARG A 339 21.04 -5.85 -13.97
N GLU A 340 21.87 -5.50 -12.95
CA GLU A 340 23.27 -5.96 -12.84
C GLU A 340 23.47 -7.07 -11.81
N SER A 341 22.47 -7.36 -10.96
CA SER A 341 22.62 -8.37 -9.89
C SER A 341 22.43 -9.82 -10.35
N THR A 342 22.23 -10.04 -11.64
CA THR A 342 22.19 -11.37 -12.27
C THR A 342 23.23 -11.48 -13.40
N GLY A 343 23.87 -12.62 -13.53
CA GLY A 343 24.89 -12.93 -14.53
C GLY A 343 24.96 -14.43 -14.82
N PRO A 344 25.84 -14.89 -15.73
CA PRO A 344 26.04 -16.31 -16.01
C PRO A 344 26.41 -17.12 -14.77
N ALA A 345 25.92 -18.41 -14.72
CA ALA A 345 26.11 -19.33 -13.60
C ALA A 345 27.56 -19.84 -13.46
#